data_1c261164224cc1a436ba74feb493e33b
#
_entry.id   1c261164224cc1a436ba74feb493e33b
#
_cell.length_a   1.000
_cell.length_b   1.000
_cell.length_c   1.000
_cell.angle_alpha   90.00
_cell.angle_beta   90.00
_cell.angle_gamma   90.00
#
_symmetry.space_group_name_H-M   'P 1'
#
loop_
_entity.id
_entity.type
_entity.pdbx_description
1 polymer ?
#
loop_
_entity_poly.entity_id
_entity_poly.type
_entity_poly.pdbx_seq_one_letter_code
_entity_poly.pdbx_strand_id
1 'polypeptide(L)'
;MIHSLLGVCYSGFRRGQSPKNGLFPTRDQVLQDLRLLAEQGFRQLRMYEPNLHARTVLELISAEGLPLRLMLGIDPRAEYHNPGCPWTPEPLTEKEYEENAAGNDAQLERLLELAGRYEPYMLALSVGNENRPLWGSDLVSTERLISFAQRLRRGSGLPVTYCEGAWEWPQLAELASELDFIGVHSYPQWNRVPLADAVEHMRRDRRRISAALPG
;
A
#
# COMPACT_ATOMS: atom_id res chain seq x y z
N MET A 1 -16.89 -7.65 6.14
CA MET A 1 -17.25 -6.45 5.34
C MET A 1 -16.40 -5.28 5.81
N ILE A 2 -15.58 -4.73 4.92
CA ILE A 2 -14.91 -3.45 5.17
C ILE A 2 -15.98 -2.38 4.99
N HIS A 3 -16.58 -1.95 6.09
CA HIS A 3 -17.57 -0.89 6.06
C HIS A 3 -16.93 0.43 5.63
N SER A 4 -17.73 1.38 5.10
CA SER A 4 -17.34 2.73 4.69
C SER A 4 -16.86 3.57 5.87
N LEU A 5 -15.73 3.19 6.47
CA LEU A 5 -15.08 3.94 7.52
C LEU A 5 -14.12 4.96 6.89
N LEU A 6 -14.03 6.12 7.52
CA LEU A 6 -13.10 7.15 7.09
C LEU A 6 -11.66 6.68 7.32
N GLY A 7 -10.89 6.61 6.25
CA GLY A 7 -9.49 6.21 6.25
C GLY A 7 -8.58 7.29 5.68
N VAL A 8 -7.29 7.22 6.04
CA VAL A 8 -6.26 8.13 5.54
C VAL A 8 -4.95 7.40 5.32
N CYS A 9 -4.23 7.78 4.26
CA CYS A 9 -2.82 7.40 4.09
C CYS A 9 -1.99 8.23 5.07
N TYR A 10 -1.32 7.56 5.99
CA TYR A 10 -0.57 8.19 7.06
C TYR A 10 0.93 8.02 6.87
N SER A 11 1.67 9.10 6.90
CA SER A 11 3.14 9.10 6.90
C SER A 11 3.76 9.78 8.13
N GLY A 12 3.13 10.83 8.65
CA GLY A 12 3.50 11.48 9.92
C GLY A 12 4.83 12.25 9.94
N PHE A 13 5.58 12.26 8.85
CA PHE A 13 6.89 12.91 8.80
C PHE A 13 6.78 14.43 8.92
N ARG A 14 7.67 15.02 9.74
CA ARG A 14 7.82 16.46 9.91
C ARG A 14 8.91 17.02 8.97
N ARG A 15 9.01 18.34 8.89
CA ARG A 15 10.06 19.00 8.11
C ARG A 15 11.44 18.44 8.51
N GLY A 16 12.22 17.99 7.53
CA GLY A 16 13.54 17.40 7.72
C GLY A 16 13.54 15.90 8.08
N GLN A 17 12.39 15.30 8.29
CA GLN A 17 12.25 13.86 8.52
C GLN A 17 11.88 13.14 7.22
N SER A 18 12.46 11.98 7.00
CA SER A 18 12.19 11.14 5.82
C SER A 18 12.75 9.73 6.05
N PRO A 19 12.12 8.67 5.51
CA PRO A 19 12.71 7.34 5.48
C PRO A 19 14.08 7.32 4.80
N LYS A 20 14.27 8.17 3.77
CA LYS A 20 15.51 8.26 2.99
C LYS A 20 16.72 8.74 3.81
N ASN A 21 16.51 9.59 4.81
CA ASN A 21 17.59 10.08 5.69
C ASN A 21 17.61 9.39 7.06
N GLY A 22 16.76 8.37 7.26
CA GLY A 22 16.67 7.61 8.51
C GLY A 22 16.08 8.39 9.69
N LEU A 23 15.54 9.59 9.47
CA LEU A 23 14.95 10.42 10.52
C LEU A 23 13.45 10.21 10.54
N PHE A 24 12.98 9.41 11.48
CA PHE A 24 11.58 9.10 11.69
C PHE A 24 10.91 10.07 12.69
N PRO A 25 9.57 10.22 12.64
CA PRO A 25 8.82 10.91 13.67
C PRO A 25 9.08 10.30 15.06
N THR A 26 9.17 11.13 16.08
CA THR A 26 9.28 10.66 17.46
C THR A 26 7.98 9.98 17.90
N ARG A 27 8.06 9.13 18.93
CA ARG A 27 6.89 8.46 19.50
C ARG A 27 5.78 9.45 19.91
N ASP A 28 6.16 10.60 20.49
CA ASP A 28 5.21 11.64 20.90
C ASP A 28 4.54 12.32 19.70
N GLN A 29 5.29 12.58 18.62
CA GLN A 29 4.74 13.12 17.39
C GLN A 29 3.72 12.17 16.75
N VAL A 30 4.06 10.88 16.71
CA VAL A 30 3.13 9.85 16.19
C VAL A 30 1.88 9.77 17.06
N LEU A 31 2.04 9.75 18.40
CA LEU A 31 0.90 9.68 19.31
C LEU A 31 -0.04 10.89 19.15
N GLN A 32 0.53 12.09 19.01
CA GLN A 32 -0.23 13.31 18.77
C GLN A 32 -1.08 13.18 17.49
N ASP A 33 -0.48 12.71 16.40
CA ASP A 33 -1.19 12.52 15.13
C ASP A 33 -2.31 11.48 15.25
N LEU A 34 -2.01 10.33 15.87
CA LEU A 34 -2.99 9.25 16.02
C LEU A 34 -4.21 9.68 16.85
N ARG A 35 -4.00 10.43 17.94
CA ARG A 35 -5.06 11.00 18.76
C ARG A 35 -5.89 11.99 17.95
N LEU A 36 -5.25 12.92 17.23
CA LEU A 36 -5.93 13.86 16.36
C LEU A 36 -6.80 13.17 15.31
N LEU A 37 -6.25 12.15 14.62
CA LEU A 37 -6.98 11.40 13.61
C LEU A 37 -8.20 10.66 14.22
N ALA A 38 -8.02 10.02 15.37
CA ALA A 38 -9.09 9.33 16.06
C ALA A 38 -10.22 10.28 16.50
N GLU A 39 -9.86 11.47 17.02
CA GLU A 39 -10.79 12.55 17.42
C GLU A 39 -11.57 13.10 16.22
N GLN A 40 -10.94 13.20 15.04
CA GLN A 40 -11.58 13.63 13.80
C GLN A 40 -12.42 12.51 13.13
N GLY A 41 -12.58 11.36 13.78
CA GLY A 41 -13.44 10.28 13.30
C GLY A 41 -12.77 9.30 12.33
N PHE A 42 -11.47 9.42 12.06
CA PHE A 42 -10.75 8.39 11.31
C PHE A 42 -10.73 7.08 12.09
N ARG A 43 -10.85 5.97 11.37
CA ARG A 43 -10.81 4.60 11.94
C ARG A 43 -9.83 3.70 11.21
N GLN A 44 -9.38 4.11 10.04
CA GLN A 44 -8.48 3.32 9.19
C GLN A 44 -7.27 4.17 8.80
N LEU A 45 -6.10 3.58 8.96
CA LEU A 45 -4.84 4.13 8.47
C LEU A 45 -4.31 3.23 7.37
N ARG A 46 -3.62 3.80 6.40
CA ARG A 46 -2.84 3.07 5.42
C ARG A 46 -1.38 3.50 5.51
N MET A 47 -0.49 2.52 5.61
CA MET A 47 0.96 2.71 5.50
C MET A 47 1.54 1.72 4.49
N TYR A 48 2.66 2.10 3.89
CA TYR A 48 3.17 1.43 2.70
C TYR A 48 4.31 0.44 2.98
N GLU A 49 4.98 0.55 4.14
CA GLU A 49 6.21 -0.19 4.40
C GLU A 49 6.25 -0.68 5.86
N PRO A 50 6.61 -1.96 6.11
CA PRO A 50 6.68 -2.54 7.46
C PRO A 50 8.01 -2.18 8.14
N ASN A 51 8.24 -0.88 8.31
CA ASN A 51 9.44 -0.31 8.90
C ASN A 51 9.23 0.06 10.38
N LEU A 52 10.26 0.67 10.98
CA LEU A 52 10.21 1.13 12.37
C LEU A 52 9.04 2.08 12.66
N HIS A 53 8.69 2.94 11.70
CA HIS A 53 7.58 3.88 11.86
C HIS A 53 6.23 3.15 11.95
N ALA A 54 5.96 2.20 11.06
CA ALA A 54 4.76 1.38 11.10
C ALA A 54 4.65 0.58 12.40
N ARG A 55 5.77 0.03 12.87
CA ARG A 55 5.84 -0.65 14.18
C ARG A 55 5.48 0.31 15.32
N THR A 56 6.03 1.53 15.34
CA THR A 56 5.72 2.54 16.36
C THR A 56 4.23 2.90 16.35
N VAL A 57 3.62 3.02 15.16
CA VAL A 57 2.16 3.27 15.02
C VAL A 57 1.35 2.15 15.64
N LEU A 58 1.65 0.88 15.33
CA LEU A 58 0.95 -0.28 15.90
C LEU A 58 1.13 -0.40 17.41
N GLU A 59 2.35 -0.16 17.92
CA GLU A 59 2.63 -0.13 19.36
C GLU A 59 1.78 0.92 20.09
N LEU A 60 1.66 2.13 19.50
CA LEU A 60 0.87 3.20 20.10
C LEU A 60 -0.63 2.95 20.02
N ILE A 61 -1.14 2.46 18.87
CA ILE A 61 -2.55 2.08 18.75
C ILE A 61 -2.92 1.05 19.83
N SER A 62 -2.06 0.04 20.02
CA SER A 62 -2.27 -1.02 21.01
C SER A 62 -2.17 -0.51 22.44
N ALA A 63 -1.11 0.24 22.77
CA ALA A 63 -0.82 0.69 24.13
C ALA A 63 -1.85 1.72 24.65
N GLU A 64 -2.33 2.59 23.76
CA GLU A 64 -3.27 3.66 24.08
C GLU A 64 -4.75 3.26 23.85
N GLY A 65 -5.00 2.06 23.33
CA GLY A 65 -6.36 1.59 23.04
C GLY A 65 -7.09 2.46 22.01
N LEU A 66 -6.37 3.02 21.02
CA LEU A 66 -6.95 3.92 20.03
C LEU A 66 -7.88 3.15 19.06
N PRO A 67 -9.02 3.74 18.67
CA PRO A 67 -9.99 3.10 17.78
C PRO A 67 -9.54 3.16 16.31
N LEU A 68 -8.30 2.82 16.05
CA LEU A 68 -7.65 2.85 14.74
C LEU A 68 -7.20 1.44 14.34
N ARG A 69 -7.31 1.12 13.07
CA ARG A 69 -6.77 -0.11 12.47
C ARG A 69 -5.91 0.23 11.27
N LEU A 70 -4.86 -0.55 11.06
CA LEU A 70 -3.84 -0.30 10.03
C LEU A 70 -3.98 -1.28 8.87
N MET A 71 -4.12 -0.76 7.65
CA MET A 71 -3.77 -1.47 6.43
C MET A 71 -2.29 -1.21 6.17
N LEU A 72 -1.46 -2.24 6.30
CA LEU A 72 -0.02 -2.15 6.13
C LEU A 72 0.40 -2.93 4.89
N GLY A 73 1.28 -2.34 4.10
CA GLY A 73 1.82 -2.98 2.91
C GLY A 73 3.32 -3.20 2.97
N ILE A 74 3.81 -3.80 1.89
CA ILE A 74 5.21 -3.71 1.49
C ILE A 74 5.34 -2.65 0.39
N ASP A 75 6.54 -2.09 0.24
CA ASP A 75 6.91 -1.14 -0.83
C ASP A 75 7.98 -1.80 -1.71
N PRO A 76 7.56 -2.69 -2.63
CA PRO A 76 8.52 -3.46 -3.42
C PRO A 76 9.35 -2.56 -4.33
N ARG A 77 10.65 -2.81 -4.38
CA ARG A 77 11.58 -2.19 -5.31
C ARG A 77 11.61 -2.96 -6.62
N ALA A 78 12.04 -2.28 -7.68
CA ALA A 78 12.14 -2.86 -9.01
C ALA A 78 12.88 -4.19 -9.03
N GLU A 79 12.28 -5.22 -9.62
CA GLU A 79 12.89 -6.51 -9.88
C GLU A 79 13.32 -6.66 -11.36
N TYR A 80 12.98 -5.68 -12.21
CA TYR A 80 13.41 -5.58 -13.60
C TYR A 80 13.31 -4.15 -14.12
N HIS A 81 13.98 -3.88 -15.26
CA HIS A 81 14.01 -2.57 -15.87
C HIS A 81 12.67 -2.19 -16.51
N ASN A 82 12.27 -0.94 -16.32
CA ASN A 82 11.19 -0.32 -17.06
C ASN A 82 11.74 0.73 -18.07
N PRO A 83 11.90 0.39 -19.34
CA PRO A 83 12.41 1.33 -20.35
C PRO A 83 11.43 2.48 -20.63
N GLY A 84 10.17 2.37 -20.21
CA GLY A 84 9.16 3.42 -20.34
C GLY A 84 9.14 4.42 -19.19
N CYS A 85 9.92 4.19 -18.11
CA CYS A 85 9.97 5.09 -16.97
C CYS A 85 10.84 6.33 -17.28
N PRO A 86 10.29 7.56 -17.26
CA PRO A 86 11.06 8.76 -17.57
C PRO A 86 12.01 9.20 -16.45
N TRP A 87 11.90 8.60 -15.26
CA TRP A 87 12.68 8.96 -14.07
C TRP A 87 13.91 8.08 -13.86
N THR A 88 13.93 6.90 -14.48
CA THR A 88 15.01 5.91 -14.37
C THR A 88 15.38 5.41 -15.78
N PRO A 89 16.04 6.24 -16.61
CA PRO A 89 16.34 5.89 -17.99
C PRO A 89 17.33 4.73 -18.12
N GLU A 90 18.21 4.56 -17.12
CA GLU A 90 19.22 3.50 -17.11
C GLU A 90 18.76 2.31 -16.26
N PRO A 91 18.99 1.08 -16.72
CA PRO A 91 18.70 -0.11 -15.93
C PRO A 91 19.65 -0.21 -14.71
N LEU A 92 19.16 -0.79 -13.65
CA LEU A 92 20.02 -1.28 -12.57
C LEU A 92 20.86 -2.46 -13.06
N THR A 93 21.94 -2.79 -12.34
CA THR A 93 22.67 -4.03 -12.58
C THR A 93 21.85 -5.25 -12.17
N GLU A 94 22.15 -6.40 -12.73
CA GLU A 94 21.50 -7.67 -12.37
C GLU A 94 21.58 -7.93 -10.85
N LYS A 95 22.74 -7.66 -10.26
CA LYS A 95 22.94 -7.77 -8.81
C LYS A 95 22.02 -6.85 -8.01
N GLU A 96 21.80 -5.62 -8.44
CA GLU A 96 20.89 -4.68 -7.77
C GLU A 96 19.44 -5.14 -7.85
N TYR A 97 19.01 -5.73 -8.98
CA TYR A 97 17.68 -6.35 -9.07
C TYR A 97 17.53 -7.55 -8.14
N GLU A 98 18.56 -8.39 -8.02
CA GLU A 98 18.57 -9.51 -7.06
C GLU A 98 18.51 -9.02 -5.60
N GLU A 99 19.27 -7.97 -5.27
CA GLU A 99 19.25 -7.33 -3.95
C GLU A 99 17.86 -6.74 -3.64
N ASN A 100 17.21 -6.11 -4.63
CA ASN A 100 15.86 -5.62 -4.51
C ASN A 100 14.86 -6.76 -4.25
N ALA A 101 14.94 -7.84 -5.03
CA ALA A 101 14.08 -9.01 -4.86
C ALA A 101 14.20 -9.62 -3.45
N ALA A 102 15.45 -9.78 -2.96
CA ALA A 102 15.70 -10.24 -1.59
C ALA A 102 15.17 -9.25 -0.54
N GLY A 103 15.30 -7.94 -0.79
CA GLY A 103 14.75 -6.88 0.05
C GLY A 103 13.23 -6.90 0.11
N ASN A 104 12.56 -7.17 -1.02
CA ASN A 104 11.11 -7.32 -1.11
C ASN A 104 10.62 -8.53 -0.29
N ASP A 105 11.32 -9.67 -0.38
CA ASP A 105 11.03 -10.83 0.45
C ASP A 105 11.22 -10.53 1.95
N ALA A 106 12.28 -9.82 2.31
CA ALA A 106 12.52 -9.42 3.70
C ALA A 106 11.44 -8.45 4.23
N GLN A 107 10.89 -7.57 3.38
CA GLN A 107 9.72 -6.75 3.76
C GLN A 107 8.50 -7.62 4.05
N LEU A 108 8.26 -8.65 3.23
CA LEU A 108 7.12 -9.56 3.40
C LEU A 108 7.20 -10.29 4.74
N GLU A 109 8.38 -10.80 5.12
CA GLU A 109 8.59 -11.45 6.42
C GLU A 109 8.35 -10.49 7.60
N ARG A 110 8.85 -9.25 7.51
CA ARG A 110 8.57 -8.23 8.54
C ARG A 110 7.09 -7.87 8.63
N LEU A 111 6.39 -7.85 7.48
CA LEU A 111 4.95 -7.59 7.46
C LEU A 111 4.19 -8.72 8.17
N LEU A 112 4.55 -9.99 7.93
CA LEU A 112 3.97 -11.15 8.61
C LEU A 112 4.26 -11.14 10.12
N GLU A 113 5.47 -10.78 10.53
CA GLU A 113 5.81 -10.62 11.96
C GLU A 113 4.92 -9.58 12.64
N LEU A 114 4.79 -8.39 12.03
CA LEU A 114 3.93 -7.33 12.58
C LEU A 114 2.46 -7.73 12.57
N ALA A 115 2.00 -8.41 11.52
CA ALA A 115 0.63 -8.91 11.40
C ALA A 115 0.31 -9.91 12.53
N GLY A 116 1.18 -10.88 12.80
CA GLY A 116 0.99 -11.83 13.89
C GLY A 116 1.02 -11.19 15.27
N ARG A 117 1.90 -10.20 15.48
CA ARG A 117 2.04 -9.53 16.79
C ARG A 117 0.90 -8.55 17.08
N TYR A 118 0.36 -7.89 16.06
CA TYR A 118 -0.64 -6.81 16.22
C TYR A 118 -1.96 -7.10 15.48
N GLU A 119 -2.29 -8.37 15.31
CA GLU A 119 -3.45 -8.85 14.54
C GLU A 119 -4.76 -8.08 14.85
N PRO A 120 -5.16 -7.80 16.11
CA PRO A 120 -6.41 -7.09 16.39
C PRO A 120 -6.45 -5.65 15.87
N TYR A 121 -5.28 -5.07 15.62
CA TYR A 121 -5.12 -3.69 15.13
C TYR A 121 -4.85 -3.61 13.64
N MET A 122 -4.76 -4.77 12.96
CA MET A 122 -4.62 -4.84 11.52
C MET A 122 -5.98 -4.85 10.83
N LEU A 123 -6.09 -4.15 9.72
CA LEU A 123 -7.25 -4.13 8.85
C LEU A 123 -7.07 -5.10 7.67
N ALA A 124 -5.93 -5.01 7.02
CA ALA A 124 -5.55 -5.80 5.87
C ALA A 124 -4.05 -5.69 5.59
N LEU A 125 -3.52 -6.57 4.77
CA LEU A 125 -2.15 -6.57 4.27
C LEU A 125 -2.12 -6.23 2.78
N SER A 126 -1.21 -5.35 2.34
CA SER A 126 -1.04 -5.00 0.93
C SER A 126 0.26 -5.53 0.35
N VAL A 127 0.19 -6.16 -0.81
CA VAL A 127 1.38 -6.72 -1.49
C VAL A 127 2.17 -5.70 -2.30
N GLY A 128 1.75 -4.42 -2.30
CA GLY A 128 2.43 -3.36 -3.01
C GLY A 128 1.55 -2.15 -3.27
N ASN A 129 2.10 -1.22 -4.04
CA ASN A 129 1.45 0.02 -4.43
C ASN A 129 1.99 0.52 -5.77
N GLU A 130 1.15 0.50 -6.81
CA GLU A 130 1.49 1.02 -8.14
C GLU A 130 2.82 0.44 -8.68
N ASN A 131 2.97 -0.88 -8.62
CA ASN A 131 4.15 -1.59 -9.11
C ASN A 131 4.00 -2.07 -10.56
N ARG A 132 2.95 -1.68 -11.28
CA ARG A 132 2.65 -2.11 -12.65
C ARG A 132 2.60 -1.00 -13.69
N PRO A 133 2.44 0.30 -13.35
CA PRO A 133 2.24 1.32 -14.37
C PRO A 133 3.51 1.55 -15.20
N LEU A 134 3.34 1.77 -16.51
CA LEU A 134 4.44 1.96 -17.47
C LEU A 134 5.38 3.13 -17.13
N TRP A 135 4.93 4.07 -16.33
CA TRP A 135 5.74 5.20 -15.86
C TRP A 135 6.41 4.93 -14.50
N GLY A 136 6.11 3.81 -13.85
CA GLY A 136 6.66 3.45 -12.54
C GLY A 136 8.12 3.04 -12.60
N SER A 137 8.92 3.44 -11.60
CA SER A 137 10.31 3.00 -11.45
C SER A 137 10.42 1.62 -10.83
N ASP A 138 9.49 1.27 -9.94
CA ASP A 138 9.56 0.08 -9.09
C ASP A 138 8.65 -1.03 -9.60
N LEU A 139 8.91 -1.50 -10.83
CA LEU A 139 8.13 -2.58 -11.43
C LEU A 139 8.42 -3.94 -10.81
N VAL A 140 7.34 -4.65 -10.52
CA VAL A 140 7.33 -6.05 -10.08
C VAL A 140 6.36 -6.84 -10.95
N SER A 141 6.70 -8.06 -11.34
CA SER A 141 5.85 -8.86 -12.22
C SER A 141 4.53 -9.25 -11.54
N THR A 142 3.50 -9.51 -12.35
CA THR A 142 2.19 -9.96 -11.84
C THR A 142 2.33 -11.27 -11.07
N GLU A 143 3.13 -12.21 -11.57
CA GLU A 143 3.41 -13.50 -10.95
C GLU A 143 4.08 -13.33 -9.58
N ARG A 144 4.96 -12.34 -9.47
CA ARG A 144 5.63 -12.03 -8.21
C ARG A 144 4.65 -11.45 -7.18
N LEU A 145 3.78 -10.52 -7.59
CA LEU A 145 2.71 -9.98 -6.75
C LEU A 145 1.72 -11.07 -6.31
N ILE A 146 1.37 -11.99 -7.20
CA ILE A 146 0.56 -13.19 -6.87
C ILE A 146 1.28 -14.05 -5.81
N SER A 147 2.58 -14.31 -6.00
CA SER A 147 3.37 -15.04 -5.01
C SER A 147 3.36 -14.37 -3.63
N PHE A 148 3.47 -13.04 -3.58
CA PHE A 148 3.35 -12.27 -2.33
C PHE A 148 1.96 -12.42 -1.71
N ALA A 149 0.89 -12.30 -2.49
CA ALA A 149 -0.49 -12.47 -2.01
C ALA A 149 -0.71 -13.84 -1.39
N GLN A 150 -0.28 -14.89 -2.07
CA GLN A 150 -0.37 -16.26 -1.58
C GLN A 150 0.46 -16.51 -0.31
N ARG A 151 1.64 -15.90 -0.18
CA ARG A 151 2.46 -15.98 1.05
C ARG A 151 1.77 -15.29 2.22
N LEU A 152 1.23 -14.08 2.01
CA LEU A 152 0.50 -13.36 3.06
C LEU A 152 -0.75 -14.12 3.50
N ARG A 153 -1.52 -14.69 2.55
CA ARG A 153 -2.69 -15.52 2.88
C ARG A 153 -2.35 -16.75 3.70
N ARG A 154 -1.25 -17.45 3.34
CA ARG A 154 -0.81 -18.62 4.11
C ARG A 154 -0.23 -18.28 5.48
N GLY A 155 0.40 -17.12 5.62
CA GLY A 155 1.09 -16.69 6.83
C GLY A 155 0.25 -15.88 7.81
N SER A 156 -0.94 -15.41 7.39
CA SER A 156 -1.83 -14.62 8.25
C SER A 156 -3.29 -14.97 7.97
N GLY A 157 -4.18 -14.74 8.94
CA GLY A 157 -5.64 -14.83 8.76
C GLY A 157 -6.28 -13.50 8.32
N LEU A 158 -5.46 -12.51 7.90
CA LEU A 158 -5.91 -11.17 7.56
C LEU A 158 -6.26 -11.06 6.07
N PRO A 159 -7.20 -10.18 5.70
CA PRO A 159 -7.49 -9.88 4.30
C PRO A 159 -6.24 -9.35 3.57
N VAL A 160 -6.04 -9.79 2.33
CA VAL A 160 -4.92 -9.39 1.48
C VAL A 160 -5.43 -8.55 0.31
N THR A 161 -4.71 -7.49 0.00
CA THR A 161 -5.04 -6.55 -1.08
C THR A 161 -3.81 -6.11 -1.86
N TYR A 162 -4.06 -5.46 -2.99
CA TYR A 162 -3.09 -4.67 -3.75
C TYR A 162 -3.75 -3.35 -4.16
N CYS A 163 -2.94 -2.28 -4.26
CA CYS A 163 -3.44 -0.96 -4.62
C CYS A 163 -2.80 -0.47 -5.91
N GLU A 164 -3.64 -0.17 -6.91
CA GLU A 164 -3.16 0.18 -8.23
C GLU A 164 -4.05 1.23 -8.91
N GLY A 165 -3.53 1.88 -9.95
CA GLY A 165 -4.25 2.81 -10.78
C GLY A 165 -5.47 2.16 -11.45
N ALA A 166 -6.57 2.91 -11.54
CA ALA A 166 -7.81 2.41 -12.12
C ALA A 166 -7.66 1.86 -13.55
N TRP A 167 -6.71 2.39 -14.32
CA TRP A 167 -6.46 1.97 -15.70
C TRP A 167 -5.71 0.63 -15.82
N GLU A 168 -4.96 0.22 -14.78
CA GLU A 168 -4.21 -1.03 -14.79
C GLU A 168 -5.07 -2.24 -14.40
N TRP A 169 -6.04 -2.07 -13.52
CA TRP A 169 -6.86 -3.16 -13.00
C TRP A 169 -7.49 -4.07 -14.05
N PRO A 170 -8.00 -3.59 -15.20
CA PRO A 170 -8.56 -4.47 -16.23
C PRO A 170 -7.59 -5.52 -16.78
N GLN A 171 -6.28 -5.31 -16.61
CA GLN A 171 -5.22 -6.22 -17.08
C GLN A 171 -4.70 -7.14 -15.95
N LEU A 172 -5.19 -6.98 -14.74
CA LEU A 172 -4.70 -7.67 -13.53
C LEU A 172 -5.73 -8.67 -12.97
N ALA A 173 -6.55 -9.27 -13.83
CA ALA A 173 -7.60 -10.20 -13.40
C ALA A 173 -7.05 -11.41 -12.61
N GLU A 174 -5.90 -11.95 -13.01
CA GLU A 174 -5.26 -13.06 -12.30
C GLU A 174 -4.82 -12.65 -10.88
N LEU A 175 -4.19 -11.48 -10.75
CA LEU A 175 -3.83 -10.95 -9.43
C LEU A 175 -5.10 -10.67 -8.61
N ALA A 176 -6.12 -10.05 -9.21
CA ALA A 176 -7.37 -9.73 -8.51
C ALA A 176 -8.04 -10.99 -7.92
N SER A 177 -7.97 -12.14 -8.60
CA SER A 177 -8.52 -13.41 -8.11
C SER A 177 -7.80 -13.97 -6.87
N GLU A 178 -6.59 -13.52 -6.61
CA GLU A 178 -5.79 -13.90 -5.43
C GLU A 178 -5.96 -12.93 -4.25
N LEU A 179 -6.77 -11.88 -4.40
CA LEU A 179 -6.97 -10.85 -3.38
C LEU A 179 -8.37 -10.96 -2.77
N ASP A 180 -8.52 -10.50 -1.53
CA ASP A 180 -9.82 -10.42 -0.85
C ASP A 180 -10.60 -9.17 -1.25
N PHE A 181 -9.90 -8.12 -1.67
CA PHE A 181 -10.43 -6.92 -2.28
C PHE A 181 -9.31 -6.18 -3.03
N ILE A 182 -9.67 -5.24 -3.90
CA ILE A 182 -8.73 -4.40 -4.63
C ILE A 182 -8.76 -2.96 -4.11
N GLY A 183 -7.57 -2.33 -4.03
CA GLY A 183 -7.43 -0.89 -3.80
C GLY A 183 -7.34 -0.14 -5.13
N VAL A 184 -8.23 0.81 -5.36
CA VAL A 184 -8.28 1.56 -6.62
C VAL A 184 -7.84 2.99 -6.42
N HIS A 185 -6.82 3.40 -7.14
CA HIS A 185 -6.42 4.80 -7.26
C HIS A 185 -7.11 5.42 -8.47
N SER A 186 -7.97 6.40 -8.23
CA SER A 186 -8.58 7.22 -9.26
C SER A 186 -8.13 8.66 -9.07
N TYR A 187 -7.49 9.21 -10.10
CA TYR A 187 -6.85 10.53 -10.04
C TYR A 187 -7.47 11.51 -11.05
N PRO A 188 -8.70 12.02 -10.81
CA PRO A 188 -9.36 12.95 -11.75
C PRO A 188 -8.50 14.16 -12.09
N GLN A 189 -7.82 14.75 -11.11
CA GLN A 189 -6.96 15.91 -11.31
C GLN A 189 -5.78 15.63 -12.25
N TRP A 190 -5.11 14.48 -12.11
CA TRP A 190 -4.01 14.08 -13.00
C TRP A 190 -4.50 13.86 -14.43
N ASN A 191 -5.73 13.38 -14.56
CA ASN A 191 -6.39 13.21 -15.85
C ASN A 191 -7.01 14.51 -16.38
N ARG A 192 -6.71 15.67 -15.74
CA ARG A 192 -7.24 17.01 -16.11
C ARG A 192 -8.76 17.06 -16.18
N VAL A 193 -9.43 16.28 -15.36
CA VAL A 193 -10.88 16.27 -15.25
C VAL A 193 -11.31 17.50 -14.43
N PRO A 194 -12.29 18.29 -14.90
CA PRO A 194 -12.84 19.40 -14.12
C PRO A 194 -13.38 18.92 -12.77
N LEU A 195 -13.25 19.73 -11.73
CA LEU A 195 -13.69 19.38 -10.37
C LEU A 195 -15.16 18.94 -10.33
N ALA A 196 -16.02 19.62 -11.11
CA ALA A 196 -17.45 19.27 -11.20
C ALA A 196 -17.69 17.83 -11.68
N ASP A 197 -16.79 17.27 -12.49
CA ASP A 197 -16.91 15.95 -13.10
C ASP A 197 -16.10 14.87 -12.34
N ALA A 198 -15.34 15.25 -11.30
CA ALA A 198 -14.41 14.37 -10.62
C ALA A 198 -15.09 13.12 -10.02
N VAL A 199 -16.24 13.29 -9.37
CA VAL A 199 -16.99 12.17 -8.78
C VAL A 199 -17.51 11.22 -9.85
N GLU A 200 -17.99 11.74 -10.98
CA GLU A 200 -18.47 10.90 -12.09
C GLU A 200 -17.31 10.19 -12.78
N HIS A 201 -16.13 10.79 -12.85
CA HIS A 201 -14.91 10.12 -13.30
C HIS A 201 -14.59 8.90 -12.43
N MET A 202 -14.57 9.04 -11.11
CA MET A 202 -14.34 7.94 -10.17
C MET A 202 -15.42 6.84 -10.30
N ARG A 203 -16.69 7.22 -10.51
CA ARG A 203 -17.76 6.24 -10.77
C ARG A 203 -17.56 5.49 -12.08
N ARG A 204 -17.08 6.13 -13.14
CA ARG A 204 -16.74 5.48 -14.42
C ARG A 204 -15.60 4.50 -14.25
N ASP A 205 -14.53 4.88 -13.52
CA ASP A 205 -13.42 3.99 -13.20
C ASP A 205 -13.93 2.73 -12.49
N ARG A 206 -14.75 2.89 -11.46
CA ARG A 206 -15.38 1.77 -10.76
C ARG A 206 -16.18 0.87 -11.71
N ARG A 207 -17.05 1.43 -12.54
CA ARG A 207 -17.87 0.63 -13.49
C ARG A 207 -16.98 -0.13 -14.47
N ARG A 208 -15.93 0.50 -15.00
CA ARG A 208 -14.99 -0.14 -15.92
C ARG A 208 -14.29 -1.33 -15.27
N ILE A 209 -13.80 -1.17 -14.05
CA ILE A 209 -13.13 -2.22 -13.30
C ILE A 209 -14.12 -3.36 -12.99
N SER A 210 -15.32 -3.05 -12.48
CA SER A 210 -16.33 -4.06 -12.18
C SER A 210 -16.83 -4.83 -13.42
N ALA A 211 -16.71 -4.24 -14.62
CA ALA A 211 -17.04 -4.93 -15.86
C ALA A 211 -15.89 -5.84 -16.37
N ALA A 212 -14.66 -5.54 -15.99
CA ALA A 212 -13.46 -6.26 -16.43
C ALA A 212 -13.04 -7.38 -15.47
N LEU A 213 -13.32 -7.22 -14.18
CA LEU A 213 -12.96 -8.19 -13.15
C LEU A 213 -14.20 -8.98 -12.73
N PRO A 214 -14.14 -10.31 -12.74
CA PRO A 214 -15.21 -11.13 -12.14
C PRO A 214 -15.33 -10.80 -10.66
N GLY A 215 -16.59 -10.66 -10.17
CA GLY A 215 -16.90 -10.28 -8.79
C GLY A 215 -16.51 -11.35 -7.77
#